data_380f7eebff9d675b8255d4e69c0688d6
#
_entry.id   380f7eebff9d675b8255d4e69c0688d6
#
_cell.length_a   1.000
_cell.length_b   1.000
_cell.length_c   1.000
_cell.angle_alpha   90.00
_cell.angle_beta   90.00
_cell.angle_gamma   90.00
#
_symmetry.space_group_name_H-M   'P 1'
#
loop_
_entity.id
_entity.type
_entity.pdbx_description
1 polymer ?
#
loop_
_entity_poly.entity_id
_entity_poly.type
_entity_poly.pdbx_seq_one_letter_code
_entity_poly.pdbx_strand_id
1 'polypeptide(L)'
;MPSFDVDSIRARFPALSLTHEGRPMAFFDGPGGTQVPDTVIDAVSRYYRDSNANAGGDFLTSRRSDAVVAEAHAALGDLLGAESPAEIKLGANMTSLTLHVSRSITAAMDPGDEIVVTRLDHEANVGPWLSAAADRGLTVRTVDARPDDVTLDLDSLDLALGPRTRLVAVGWASNAVGTINPVAEIARRAHAVGAWVYVDAVHAAPHLPIDVRAVSADFLACSAYKFFGPHLGVLYGRRDILEALPTYKIRPAHDRYETGTGNFEGQAGALAAVEYLADIGRREATSAAPVTDRRAALVAGLTAIRTYEMELYRRLADGLERLPGTRIHGIVERHRFDDRTPTAAVTFDDLSPAAVSAALGSQGIATWHGDFYATGLIERLGLAGRGGVLRIGLTHYNTAAEVDRLLESLATILTARPAAAASV
;
A
#
# COMPACT_ATOMS: atom_id res chain seq x y z
N MET A 1 26.23 6.63 10.03
CA MET A 1 25.11 5.76 10.46
C MET A 1 25.53 4.32 10.19
N PRO A 2 25.14 3.31 10.99
CA PRO A 2 25.36 1.93 10.60
C PRO A 2 24.69 1.72 9.23
N SER A 3 25.33 0.99 8.33
CA SER A 3 24.76 0.65 7.04
C SER A 3 23.58 -0.30 7.26
N PHE A 4 22.43 -0.05 6.61
CA PHE A 4 21.28 -0.96 6.63
C PHE A 4 21.72 -2.36 6.18
N ASP A 5 21.56 -3.36 7.06
CA ASP A 5 22.05 -4.72 6.83
C ASP A 5 21.09 -5.51 5.92
N VAL A 6 21.14 -5.19 4.62
CA VAL A 6 20.28 -5.81 3.61
C VAL A 6 20.52 -7.31 3.48
N ASP A 7 21.74 -7.81 3.70
CA ASP A 7 22.04 -9.23 3.55
C ASP A 7 21.34 -10.06 4.64
N SER A 8 21.39 -9.59 5.90
CA SER A 8 20.65 -10.20 7.01
C SER A 8 19.13 -10.17 6.79
N ILE A 9 18.61 -9.09 6.19
CA ILE A 9 17.19 -8.99 5.83
C ILE A 9 16.84 -9.99 4.73
N ARG A 10 17.60 -10.04 3.65
CA ARG A 10 17.37 -10.93 2.51
C ARG A 10 17.35 -12.41 2.90
N ALA A 11 18.21 -12.80 3.84
CA ALA A 11 18.28 -14.17 4.35
C ALA A 11 16.96 -14.64 4.99
N ARG A 12 16.09 -13.71 5.39
CA ARG A 12 14.77 -14.01 5.98
C ARG A 12 13.67 -14.23 4.93
N PHE A 13 13.94 -14.00 3.64
CA PHE A 13 12.95 -14.14 2.56
C PHE A 13 13.28 -15.35 1.67
N PRO A 14 12.65 -16.50 1.86
CA PRO A 14 12.97 -17.72 1.09
C PRO A 14 12.84 -17.55 -0.42
N ALA A 15 11.87 -16.75 -0.88
CA ALA A 15 11.64 -16.50 -2.30
C ALA A 15 12.80 -15.77 -2.99
N LEU A 16 13.64 -15.04 -2.27
CA LEU A 16 14.80 -14.34 -2.84
C LEU A 16 15.94 -15.30 -3.26
N SER A 17 15.85 -16.58 -2.88
CA SER A 17 16.75 -17.64 -3.36
C SER A 17 16.32 -18.26 -4.68
N LEU A 18 15.15 -17.92 -5.22
CA LEU A 18 14.65 -18.43 -6.48
C LEU A 18 15.55 -18.02 -7.64
N THR A 19 15.66 -18.95 -8.61
CA THR A 19 16.39 -18.70 -9.87
C THR A 19 15.47 -18.94 -11.05
N HIS A 20 15.69 -18.18 -12.13
CA HIS A 20 15.08 -18.36 -13.42
C HIS A 20 16.19 -18.60 -14.47
N GLU A 21 16.18 -19.75 -15.14
CA GLU A 21 17.23 -20.16 -16.09
C GLU A 21 18.66 -20.03 -15.51
N GLY A 22 18.83 -20.41 -14.26
CA GLY A 22 20.12 -20.37 -13.56
C GLY A 22 20.56 -18.99 -13.07
N ARG A 23 19.76 -17.94 -13.25
CA ARG A 23 20.01 -16.58 -12.77
C ARG A 23 19.16 -16.28 -11.53
N PRO A 24 19.70 -15.61 -10.50
CA PRO A 24 18.88 -15.16 -9.36
C PRO A 24 17.74 -14.27 -9.83
N MET A 25 16.54 -14.48 -9.30
CA MET A 25 15.41 -13.56 -9.53
C MET A 25 15.63 -12.23 -8.81
N ALA A 26 15.20 -11.14 -9.45
CA ALA A 26 15.13 -9.81 -8.85
C ALA A 26 13.68 -9.33 -8.88
N PHE A 27 13.14 -8.93 -7.71
CA PHE A 27 11.73 -8.60 -7.53
C PHE A 27 11.57 -7.08 -7.42
N PHE A 28 11.14 -6.44 -8.52
CA PHE A 28 10.76 -5.02 -8.57
C PHE A 28 9.25 -4.83 -8.70
N ASP A 29 8.50 -5.83 -8.27
CA ASP A 29 7.04 -5.89 -8.35
C ASP A 29 6.36 -5.60 -7.00
N GLY A 30 7.09 -5.11 -6.00
CA GLY A 30 6.63 -4.85 -4.64
C GLY A 30 5.27 -4.11 -4.53
N PRO A 31 4.98 -3.07 -5.34
CA PRO A 31 3.66 -2.43 -5.33
C PRO A 31 2.50 -3.35 -5.74
N GLY A 32 2.77 -4.47 -6.42
CA GLY A 32 1.81 -5.54 -6.72
C GLY A 32 1.54 -6.47 -5.55
N GLY A 33 2.57 -6.71 -4.73
CA GLY A 33 2.60 -7.55 -3.55
C GLY A 33 4.04 -7.88 -3.19
N THR A 34 4.37 -7.85 -1.90
CA THR A 34 5.73 -8.11 -1.43
C THR A 34 6.00 -9.59 -1.27
N GLN A 35 7.28 -9.98 -1.24
CA GLN A 35 7.68 -11.29 -0.76
C GLN A 35 7.44 -11.39 0.75
N VAL A 36 7.41 -12.61 1.28
CA VAL A 36 7.00 -12.90 2.66
C VAL A 36 8.19 -13.47 3.44
N PRO A 37 8.52 -12.94 4.63
CA PRO A 37 9.62 -13.48 5.44
C PRO A 37 9.24 -14.83 6.07
N ASP A 38 10.25 -15.63 6.37
CA ASP A 38 10.16 -16.96 7.00
C ASP A 38 9.30 -16.97 8.28
N THR A 39 9.48 -15.95 9.11
CA THR A 39 8.71 -15.78 10.36
C THR A 39 7.21 -15.70 10.16
N VAL A 40 6.76 -15.10 9.05
CA VAL A 40 5.35 -15.02 8.68
C VAL A 40 4.84 -16.39 8.19
N ILE A 41 5.62 -17.06 7.34
CA ILE A 41 5.31 -18.41 6.86
C ILE A 41 5.17 -19.37 8.04
N ASP A 42 6.11 -19.31 8.97
CA ASP A 42 6.12 -20.15 10.17
C ASP A 42 4.95 -19.83 11.12
N ALA A 43 4.57 -18.56 11.27
CA ALA A 43 3.43 -18.16 12.10
C ALA A 43 2.12 -18.74 11.58
N VAL A 44 1.87 -18.64 10.27
CA VAL A 44 0.69 -19.24 9.62
C VAL A 44 0.69 -20.76 9.78
N SER A 45 1.83 -21.41 9.50
CA SER A 45 1.99 -22.87 9.63
C SER A 45 1.80 -23.34 11.07
N ARG A 46 2.34 -22.62 12.04
CA ARG A 46 2.21 -22.92 13.48
C ARG A 46 0.78 -22.78 13.95
N TYR A 47 0.05 -21.75 13.49
CA TYR A 47 -1.36 -21.59 13.82
C TYR A 47 -2.16 -22.85 13.50
N TYR A 48 -2.03 -23.38 12.27
CA TYR A 48 -2.73 -24.60 11.86
C TYR A 48 -2.34 -25.83 12.68
N ARG A 49 -1.08 -25.96 13.08
CA ARG A 49 -0.59 -27.10 13.85
C ARG A 49 -1.04 -27.09 15.31
N ASP A 50 -1.08 -25.89 15.94
CA ASP A 50 -1.11 -25.78 17.40
C ASP A 50 -2.36 -25.08 17.93
N SER A 51 -3.11 -24.35 17.09
CA SER A 51 -4.12 -23.41 17.56
C SER A 51 -5.42 -23.43 16.74
N ASN A 52 -5.52 -24.24 15.68
CA ASN A 52 -6.66 -24.21 14.75
C ASN A 52 -8.00 -24.54 15.44
N ALA A 53 -8.72 -23.50 15.85
CA ALA A 53 -10.05 -23.57 16.44
C ALA A 53 -10.78 -22.22 16.28
N ASN A 54 -12.13 -22.24 16.34
CA ASN A 54 -12.87 -21.00 16.49
C ASN A 54 -12.60 -20.33 17.85
N ALA A 55 -12.71 -19.02 17.89
CA ALA A 55 -12.57 -18.18 19.08
C ALA A 55 -13.76 -18.33 20.04
N GLY A 56 -13.56 -17.97 21.32
CA GLY A 56 -14.63 -17.88 22.33
C GLY A 56 -14.94 -19.20 23.06
N GLY A 57 -14.18 -20.27 22.85
CA GLY A 57 -14.38 -21.55 23.55
C GLY A 57 -13.47 -21.75 24.76
N ASP A 58 -13.94 -22.50 25.78
CA ASP A 58 -13.23 -22.74 27.04
C ASP A 58 -12.16 -23.85 26.98
N PHE A 59 -11.62 -24.13 25.78
CA PHE A 59 -10.60 -25.15 25.56
C PHE A 59 -9.32 -24.58 24.95
N LEU A 60 -8.22 -25.33 25.05
CA LEU A 60 -6.86 -24.86 24.80
C LEU A 60 -6.69 -24.17 23.44
N THR A 61 -7.10 -24.81 22.34
CA THR A 61 -6.89 -24.26 20.99
C THR A 61 -7.75 -23.04 20.74
N SER A 62 -8.96 -22.97 21.28
CA SER A 62 -9.81 -21.77 21.18
C SER A 62 -9.21 -20.58 21.95
N ARG A 63 -8.71 -20.80 23.17
CA ARG A 63 -8.01 -19.73 23.93
C ARG A 63 -6.74 -19.25 23.21
N ARG A 64 -6.06 -20.13 22.47
CA ARG A 64 -4.92 -19.72 21.62
C ARG A 64 -5.36 -18.88 20.44
N SER A 65 -6.48 -19.21 19.81
CA SER A 65 -7.09 -18.37 18.78
C SER A 65 -7.48 -17.00 19.31
N ASP A 66 -8.12 -16.94 20.49
CA ASP A 66 -8.46 -15.66 21.15
C ASP A 66 -7.22 -14.79 21.38
N ALA A 67 -6.13 -15.39 21.83
CA ALA A 67 -4.86 -14.69 22.05
C ALA A 67 -4.26 -14.15 20.75
N VAL A 68 -4.29 -14.93 19.66
CA VAL A 68 -3.83 -14.50 18.33
C VAL A 68 -4.66 -13.33 17.83
N VAL A 69 -5.99 -13.42 17.93
CA VAL A 69 -6.92 -12.34 17.51
C VAL A 69 -6.62 -11.06 18.28
N ALA A 70 -6.56 -11.13 19.61
CA ALA A 70 -6.31 -9.95 20.44
C ALA A 70 -4.95 -9.30 20.14
N GLU A 71 -3.89 -10.12 19.99
CA GLU A 71 -2.55 -9.61 19.74
C GLU A 71 -2.38 -9.07 18.33
N ALA A 72 -3.05 -9.66 17.32
CA ALA A 72 -3.04 -9.14 15.95
C ALA A 72 -3.69 -7.75 15.87
N HIS A 73 -4.84 -7.55 16.54
CA HIS A 73 -5.46 -6.22 16.61
C HIS A 73 -4.57 -5.19 17.32
N ALA A 74 -3.91 -5.59 18.43
CA ALA A 74 -2.99 -4.71 19.14
C ALA A 74 -1.78 -4.34 18.27
N ALA A 75 -1.16 -5.31 17.61
CA ALA A 75 0.01 -5.09 16.76
C ALA A 75 -0.31 -4.21 15.54
N LEU A 76 -1.45 -4.43 14.90
CA LEU A 76 -1.91 -3.61 13.77
C LEU A 76 -2.32 -2.20 14.23
N GLY A 77 -2.86 -2.08 15.44
CA GLY A 77 -3.06 -0.78 16.08
C GLY A 77 -1.76 -0.02 16.29
N ASP A 78 -0.72 -0.70 16.79
CA ASP A 78 0.63 -0.14 16.93
C ASP A 78 1.21 0.27 15.56
N LEU A 79 1.03 -0.55 14.51
CA LEU A 79 1.50 -0.23 13.15
C LEU A 79 0.88 1.07 12.63
N LEU A 80 -0.41 1.26 12.84
CA LEU A 80 -1.16 2.40 12.32
C LEU A 80 -1.16 3.63 13.25
N GLY A 81 -0.70 3.49 14.50
CA GLY A 81 -0.73 4.54 15.51
C GLY A 81 -2.14 4.79 16.07
N ALA A 82 -2.99 3.76 16.10
CA ALA A 82 -4.31 3.80 16.71
C ALA A 82 -4.23 3.97 18.24
N GLU A 83 -5.27 4.53 18.85
CA GLU A 83 -5.34 4.70 20.29
C GLU A 83 -5.72 3.37 20.98
N SER A 84 -6.51 2.55 20.31
CA SER A 84 -7.02 1.29 20.87
C SER A 84 -7.08 0.19 19.81
N PRO A 85 -6.81 -1.08 20.17
CA PRO A 85 -7.07 -2.22 19.30
C PRO A 85 -8.53 -2.31 18.82
N ALA A 86 -9.49 -1.73 19.57
CA ALA A 86 -10.90 -1.70 19.20
C ALA A 86 -11.20 -0.87 17.93
N GLU A 87 -10.27 0.01 17.53
CA GLU A 87 -10.34 0.80 16.31
C GLU A 87 -9.91 0.02 15.05
N ILE A 88 -9.32 -1.17 15.24
CA ILE A 88 -8.86 -2.02 14.14
C ILE A 88 -9.94 -3.05 13.78
N LYS A 89 -10.18 -3.22 12.49
CA LYS A 89 -11.10 -4.21 11.93
C LYS A 89 -10.42 -4.96 10.80
N LEU A 90 -10.64 -6.25 10.74
CA LEU A 90 -9.98 -7.16 9.82
C LEU A 90 -10.95 -7.74 8.79
N GLY A 91 -10.44 -7.98 7.59
CA GLY A 91 -11.21 -8.55 6.49
C GLY A 91 -10.32 -9.21 5.44
N ALA A 92 -10.90 -9.62 4.30
CA ALA A 92 -10.13 -10.33 3.28
C ALA A 92 -9.02 -9.48 2.65
N ASN A 93 -9.29 -8.21 2.39
CA ASN A 93 -8.36 -7.21 1.83
C ASN A 93 -8.97 -5.81 1.96
N MET A 94 -8.18 -4.76 1.68
CA MET A 94 -8.65 -3.38 1.71
C MET A 94 -9.91 -3.18 0.84
N THR A 95 -9.93 -3.67 -0.38
CA THR A 95 -11.05 -3.49 -1.33
C THR A 95 -12.37 -4.01 -0.75
N SER A 96 -12.36 -5.22 -0.17
CA SER A 96 -13.55 -5.81 0.46
C SER A 96 -14.00 -5.02 1.68
N LEU A 97 -13.06 -4.51 2.48
CA LEU A 97 -13.36 -3.67 3.64
C LEU A 97 -13.95 -2.32 3.18
N THR A 98 -13.41 -1.70 2.14
CA THR A 98 -13.93 -0.43 1.60
C THR A 98 -15.33 -0.62 1.01
N LEU A 99 -15.57 -1.71 0.25
CA LEU A 99 -16.92 -2.07 -0.24
C LEU A 99 -17.92 -2.30 0.89
N HIS A 100 -17.47 -2.85 2.02
CA HIS A 100 -18.33 -3.05 3.19
C HIS A 100 -18.60 -1.73 3.93
N VAL A 101 -17.54 -1.01 4.33
CA VAL A 101 -17.68 0.19 5.16
C VAL A 101 -18.29 1.36 4.41
N SER A 102 -18.13 1.44 3.08
CA SER A 102 -18.76 2.50 2.26
C SER A 102 -20.29 2.50 2.41
N ARG A 103 -20.91 1.32 2.51
CA ARG A 103 -22.35 1.20 2.76
C ARG A 103 -22.75 1.74 4.14
N SER A 104 -21.94 1.45 5.16
CA SER A 104 -22.18 1.94 6.52
C SER A 104 -22.03 3.46 6.61
N ILE A 105 -20.99 4.01 5.99
CA ILE A 105 -20.72 5.46 5.97
C ILE A 105 -21.83 6.20 5.19
N THR A 106 -22.17 5.73 4.00
CA THR A 106 -23.19 6.40 3.17
C THR A 106 -24.61 6.22 3.71
N ALA A 107 -24.86 5.19 4.55
CA ALA A 107 -26.17 5.04 5.22
C ALA A 107 -26.43 6.17 6.26
N ALA A 108 -25.40 6.88 6.71
CA ALA A 108 -25.52 8.06 7.57
C ALA A 108 -25.61 9.39 6.80
N MET A 109 -25.68 9.35 5.45
CA MET A 109 -25.76 10.51 4.58
C MET A 109 -27.16 10.68 3.99
N ASP A 110 -27.53 11.90 3.69
CA ASP A 110 -28.78 12.27 3.04
C ASP A 110 -28.64 12.35 1.52
N PRO A 111 -29.71 12.08 0.73
CA PRO A 111 -29.67 12.28 -0.71
C PRO A 111 -29.24 13.71 -1.10
N GLY A 112 -28.31 13.80 -2.03
CA GLY A 112 -27.69 15.06 -2.44
C GLY A 112 -26.47 15.50 -1.62
N ASP A 113 -26.12 14.78 -0.57
CA ASP A 113 -24.78 14.93 0.05
C ASP A 113 -23.68 14.51 -0.94
N GLU A 114 -22.45 14.93 -0.67
CA GLU A 114 -21.35 14.81 -1.61
C GLU A 114 -20.20 13.98 -1.03
N ILE A 115 -19.61 13.14 -1.88
CA ILE A 115 -18.37 12.41 -1.63
C ILE A 115 -17.30 12.95 -2.58
N VAL A 116 -16.09 13.18 -2.07
CA VAL A 116 -14.94 13.59 -2.88
C VAL A 116 -13.99 12.39 -3.02
N VAL A 117 -13.62 12.07 -4.26
CA VAL A 117 -12.60 11.07 -4.61
C VAL A 117 -11.49 11.72 -5.42
N THR A 118 -10.39 11.02 -5.73
CA THR A 118 -9.31 11.60 -6.52
C THR A 118 -8.99 10.78 -7.78
N ARG A 119 -8.42 11.44 -8.80
CA ARG A 119 -7.91 10.77 -10.01
C ARG A 119 -6.59 10.04 -9.78
N LEU A 120 -5.91 10.31 -8.67
CA LEU A 120 -4.62 9.71 -8.36
C LEU A 120 -4.76 8.33 -7.68
N ASP A 121 -5.97 7.99 -7.24
CA ASP A 121 -6.25 6.82 -6.43
C ASP A 121 -6.33 5.52 -7.23
N HIS A 122 -6.08 4.42 -6.52
CA HIS A 122 -6.45 3.09 -6.95
C HIS A 122 -7.97 2.95 -6.97
N GLU A 123 -8.52 2.22 -7.95
CA GLU A 123 -9.97 2.03 -8.14
C GLU A 123 -10.68 1.45 -6.91
N ALA A 124 -9.97 0.70 -6.06
CA ALA A 124 -10.49 0.21 -4.78
C ALA A 124 -10.84 1.33 -3.79
N ASN A 125 -10.32 2.54 -3.98
CA ASN A 125 -10.68 3.74 -3.22
C ASN A 125 -11.53 4.75 -4.03
N VAL A 126 -12.06 4.35 -5.18
CA VAL A 126 -12.97 5.14 -6.02
C VAL A 126 -14.28 4.38 -6.25
N GLY A 127 -14.22 3.19 -6.83
CA GLY A 127 -15.38 2.39 -7.24
C GLY A 127 -16.39 2.09 -6.12
N PRO A 128 -15.95 1.72 -4.90
CA PRO A 128 -16.87 1.52 -3.78
C PRO A 128 -17.69 2.77 -3.44
N TRP A 129 -17.09 3.96 -3.52
CA TRP A 129 -17.76 5.23 -3.25
C TRP A 129 -18.73 5.61 -4.36
N LEU A 130 -18.35 5.38 -5.64
CA LEU A 130 -19.26 5.57 -6.77
C LEU A 130 -20.50 4.69 -6.66
N SER A 131 -20.31 3.40 -6.33
CA SER A 131 -21.41 2.45 -6.18
C SER A 131 -22.32 2.82 -5.00
N ALA A 132 -21.74 3.10 -3.83
CA ALA A 132 -22.52 3.48 -2.65
C ALA A 132 -23.25 4.83 -2.84
N ALA A 133 -22.64 5.77 -3.55
CA ALA A 133 -23.26 7.04 -3.90
C ALA A 133 -24.48 6.84 -4.85
N ALA A 134 -24.34 5.99 -5.85
CA ALA A 134 -25.45 5.65 -6.76
C ALA A 134 -26.63 5.04 -6.01
N ASP A 135 -26.36 4.10 -5.10
CA ASP A 135 -27.39 3.42 -4.28
C ASP A 135 -28.14 4.41 -3.36
N ARG A 136 -27.53 5.54 -3.00
CA ARG A 136 -28.07 6.48 -2.00
C ARG A 136 -28.46 7.84 -2.58
N GLY A 137 -28.30 8.06 -3.89
CA GLY A 137 -28.59 9.36 -4.52
C GLY A 137 -27.63 10.47 -4.07
N LEU A 138 -26.37 10.11 -3.80
CA LEU A 138 -25.30 11.06 -3.44
C LEU A 138 -24.60 11.55 -4.71
N THR A 139 -23.88 12.67 -4.61
CA THR A 139 -23.05 13.21 -5.69
C THR A 139 -21.58 12.87 -5.43
N VAL A 140 -20.85 12.42 -6.45
CA VAL A 140 -19.40 12.24 -6.36
C VAL A 140 -18.68 13.35 -7.12
N ARG A 141 -17.74 14.00 -6.45
CA ARG A 141 -16.84 15.00 -7.03
C ARG A 141 -15.42 14.41 -7.10
N THR A 142 -14.67 14.78 -8.12
CA THR A 142 -13.33 14.23 -8.35
C THR A 142 -12.30 15.34 -8.29
N VAL A 143 -11.27 15.16 -7.45
CA VAL A 143 -10.08 16.01 -7.40
C VAL A 143 -9.13 15.59 -8.51
N ASP A 144 -8.61 16.55 -9.26
CA ASP A 144 -7.71 16.28 -10.39
C ASP A 144 -6.26 16.05 -9.93
N ALA A 145 -5.46 15.46 -10.81
CA ALA A 145 -4.02 15.34 -10.67
C ALA A 145 -3.31 16.24 -11.68
N ARG A 146 -2.26 16.91 -11.25
CA ARG A 146 -1.41 17.75 -12.12
C ARG A 146 -0.63 16.83 -13.07
N PRO A 147 -0.67 17.04 -14.38
CA PRO A 147 -0.03 16.12 -15.32
C PRO A 147 1.50 16.22 -15.35
N ASP A 148 2.07 17.34 -14.86
CA ASP A 148 3.50 17.61 -14.97
C ASP A 148 4.32 16.80 -13.96
N ASP A 149 3.91 16.80 -12.68
CA ASP A 149 4.59 16.13 -11.58
C ASP A 149 3.75 15.04 -10.90
N VAL A 150 2.54 14.83 -11.39
CA VAL A 150 1.57 13.82 -10.90
C VAL A 150 1.33 13.94 -9.39
N THR A 151 1.14 15.18 -8.92
CA THR A 151 0.66 15.50 -7.57
C THR A 151 -0.84 15.80 -7.62
N LEU A 152 -1.53 15.67 -6.47
CA LEU A 152 -2.92 16.13 -6.37
C LEU A 152 -3.00 17.65 -6.56
N ASP A 153 -3.97 18.07 -7.34
CA ASP A 153 -4.30 19.49 -7.49
C ASP A 153 -5.16 19.96 -6.31
N LEU A 154 -4.51 20.57 -5.31
CA LEU A 154 -5.20 21.06 -4.11
C LEU A 154 -6.15 22.24 -4.39
N ASP A 155 -5.99 22.96 -5.52
CA ASP A 155 -6.96 24.00 -5.92
C ASP A 155 -8.26 23.32 -6.40
N SER A 156 -8.15 22.18 -7.10
CA SER A 156 -9.32 21.37 -7.48
C SER A 156 -10.00 20.72 -6.26
N LEU A 157 -9.23 20.40 -5.18
CA LEU A 157 -9.81 19.96 -3.92
C LEU A 157 -10.68 21.06 -3.29
N ASP A 158 -10.18 22.29 -3.21
CA ASP A 158 -10.92 23.42 -2.65
C ASP A 158 -12.23 23.68 -3.42
N LEU A 159 -12.21 23.50 -4.75
CA LEU A 159 -13.42 23.59 -5.59
C LEU A 159 -14.38 22.40 -5.39
N ALA A 160 -13.88 21.24 -5.00
CA ALA A 160 -14.69 20.05 -4.75
C ALA A 160 -15.34 20.05 -3.35
N LEU A 161 -14.74 20.77 -2.38
CA LEU A 161 -15.24 20.85 -1.01
C LEU A 161 -16.39 21.85 -0.90
N GLY A 162 -17.44 21.49 -0.18
CA GLY A 162 -18.61 22.33 0.03
C GLY A 162 -19.41 21.95 1.27
N PRO A 163 -20.48 22.69 1.59
CA PRO A 163 -21.28 22.48 2.80
C PRO A 163 -22.04 21.13 2.80
N ARG A 164 -22.12 20.47 1.66
CA ARG A 164 -22.72 19.13 1.52
C ARG A 164 -21.71 18.00 1.45
N THR A 165 -20.42 18.31 1.42
CA THR A 165 -19.37 17.27 1.46
C THR A 165 -19.40 16.57 2.81
N ARG A 166 -19.47 15.23 2.78
CA ARG A 166 -19.51 14.38 3.97
C ARG A 166 -18.31 13.46 4.09
N LEU A 167 -17.64 13.17 2.96
CA LEU A 167 -16.47 12.31 2.93
C LEU A 167 -15.49 12.77 1.86
N VAL A 168 -14.21 12.71 2.19
CA VAL A 168 -13.08 12.77 1.25
C VAL A 168 -12.35 11.43 1.30
N ALA A 169 -12.32 10.69 0.20
CA ALA A 169 -11.55 9.47 0.05
C ALA A 169 -10.26 9.80 -0.74
N VAL A 170 -9.11 9.48 -0.15
CA VAL A 170 -7.79 9.80 -0.72
C VAL A 170 -6.75 8.73 -0.43
N GLY A 171 -5.94 8.36 -1.42
CA GLY A 171 -4.76 7.52 -1.22
C GLY A 171 -3.64 8.29 -0.54
N TRP A 172 -2.94 7.66 0.42
CA TRP A 172 -1.77 8.29 1.04
C TRP A 172 -0.58 8.35 0.07
N ALA A 173 -0.39 7.28 -0.70
CA ALA A 173 0.63 7.25 -1.76
C ALA A 173 0.09 6.57 -3.01
N SER A 174 0.39 7.12 -4.18
CA SER A 174 -0.02 6.54 -5.46
C SER A 174 0.69 5.22 -5.73
N ASN A 175 -0.09 4.16 -5.93
CA ASN A 175 0.43 2.84 -6.30
C ASN A 175 1.01 2.78 -7.71
N ALA A 176 0.74 3.76 -8.56
CA ALA A 176 1.26 3.83 -9.93
C ALA A 176 2.57 4.59 -10.04
N VAL A 177 2.65 5.80 -9.45
CA VAL A 177 3.77 6.73 -9.65
C VAL A 177 4.57 7.02 -8.36
N GLY A 178 4.07 6.57 -7.21
CA GLY A 178 4.75 6.74 -5.94
C GLY A 178 4.54 8.08 -5.22
N THR A 179 3.85 9.05 -5.80
CA THR A 179 3.57 10.36 -5.17
C THR A 179 2.90 10.16 -3.81
N ILE A 180 3.41 10.82 -2.77
CA ILE A 180 2.81 10.90 -1.43
C ILE A 180 1.91 12.12 -1.37
N ASN A 181 0.64 11.91 -1.01
CA ASN A 181 -0.32 12.99 -0.86
C ASN A 181 -0.22 13.62 0.54
N PRO A 182 -0.44 14.94 0.67
CA PRO A 182 -0.41 15.66 1.94
C PRO A 182 -1.69 15.41 2.76
N VAL A 183 -1.86 14.15 3.24
CA VAL A 183 -3.10 13.66 3.89
C VAL A 183 -3.51 14.54 5.07
N ALA A 184 -2.57 14.99 5.90
CA ALA A 184 -2.88 15.87 7.05
C ALA A 184 -3.50 17.21 6.61
N GLU A 185 -3.00 17.81 5.51
CA GLU A 185 -3.56 19.04 4.96
C GLU A 185 -4.93 18.81 4.32
N ILE A 186 -5.10 17.68 3.61
CA ILE A 186 -6.39 17.27 3.03
C ILE A 186 -7.41 17.05 4.15
N ALA A 187 -7.03 16.36 5.22
CA ALA A 187 -7.89 16.14 6.39
C ALA A 187 -8.30 17.46 7.05
N ARG A 188 -7.37 18.39 7.24
CA ARG A 188 -7.67 19.71 7.80
C ARG A 188 -8.70 20.46 6.95
N ARG A 189 -8.60 20.42 5.61
CA ARG A 189 -9.56 21.07 4.70
C ARG A 189 -10.92 20.38 4.71
N ALA A 190 -10.94 19.03 4.69
CA ALA A 190 -12.18 18.24 4.77
C ALA A 190 -12.94 18.50 6.08
N HIS A 191 -12.25 18.47 7.21
CA HIS A 191 -12.83 18.72 8.52
C HIS A 191 -13.37 20.17 8.65
N ALA A 192 -12.76 21.14 7.98
CA ALA A 192 -13.25 22.52 7.98
C ALA A 192 -14.67 22.67 7.40
N VAL A 193 -15.09 21.74 6.54
CA VAL A 193 -16.47 21.67 6.00
C VAL A 193 -17.33 20.59 6.67
N GLY A 194 -16.80 19.89 7.69
CA GLY A 194 -17.50 18.84 8.43
C GLY A 194 -17.47 17.46 7.75
N ALA A 195 -16.60 17.25 6.77
CA ALA A 195 -16.45 15.97 6.05
C ALA A 195 -15.46 15.05 6.75
N TRP A 196 -15.74 13.75 6.82
CA TRP A 196 -14.78 12.71 7.23
C TRP A 196 -13.72 12.46 6.17
N VAL A 197 -12.59 11.85 6.58
CA VAL A 197 -11.52 11.46 5.68
C VAL A 197 -11.26 9.96 5.75
N TYR A 198 -11.37 9.30 4.59
CA TYR A 198 -11.03 7.90 4.38
C TYR A 198 -9.72 7.79 3.61
N VAL A 199 -8.72 7.17 4.22
CA VAL A 199 -7.36 7.10 3.67
C VAL A 199 -7.06 5.69 3.16
N ASP A 200 -6.69 5.54 1.89
CA ASP A 200 -6.06 4.32 1.39
C ASP A 200 -4.54 4.38 1.63
N ALA A 201 -4.07 3.60 2.59
CA ALA A 201 -2.65 3.49 2.92
C ALA A 201 -1.99 2.21 2.39
N VAL A 202 -2.63 1.50 1.45
CA VAL A 202 -2.12 0.22 0.93
C VAL A 202 -0.70 0.36 0.40
N HIS A 203 -0.42 1.41 -0.36
CA HIS A 203 0.91 1.65 -0.93
C HIS A 203 1.86 2.40 0.02
N ALA A 204 1.34 3.10 1.02
CA ALA A 204 2.16 3.81 2.01
C ALA A 204 2.69 2.87 3.11
N ALA A 205 1.90 1.89 3.53
CA ALA A 205 2.16 1.06 4.71
C ALA A 205 3.53 0.33 4.73
N PRO A 206 4.07 -0.20 3.61
CA PRO A 206 5.40 -0.83 3.62
C PRO A 206 6.57 0.17 3.64
N HIS A 207 6.33 1.46 3.32
CA HIS A 207 7.36 2.44 3.04
C HIS A 207 7.45 3.60 4.04
N LEU A 208 6.37 3.86 4.80
CA LEU A 208 6.24 5.03 5.66
C LEU A 208 5.77 4.64 7.06
N PRO A 209 6.28 5.32 8.10
CA PRO A 209 5.61 5.29 9.40
C PRO A 209 4.20 5.88 9.27
N ILE A 210 3.19 5.07 9.58
CA ILE A 210 1.79 5.50 9.58
C ILE A 210 1.43 6.02 10.97
N ASP A 211 0.76 7.16 11.05
CA ASP A 211 0.16 7.67 12.29
C ASP A 211 -1.20 8.30 11.97
N VAL A 212 -2.26 7.54 12.21
CA VAL A 212 -3.64 7.94 11.89
C VAL A 212 -4.08 9.18 12.67
N ARG A 213 -3.55 9.37 13.88
CA ARG A 213 -3.87 10.54 14.72
C ARG A 213 -3.14 11.79 14.26
N ALA A 214 -1.85 11.66 13.91
CA ALA A 214 -1.06 12.78 13.42
C ALA A 214 -1.62 13.37 12.11
N VAL A 215 -2.19 12.52 11.24
CA VAL A 215 -2.83 12.98 10.00
C VAL A 215 -4.33 13.23 10.15
N SER A 216 -4.89 13.01 11.35
CA SER A 216 -6.32 13.18 11.63
C SER A 216 -7.22 12.38 10.71
N ALA A 217 -6.85 11.14 10.35
CA ALA A 217 -7.69 10.26 9.57
C ALA A 217 -8.90 9.79 10.40
N ASP A 218 -10.10 9.82 9.83
CA ASP A 218 -11.29 9.23 10.44
C ASP A 218 -11.36 7.74 10.17
N PHE A 219 -10.93 7.34 8.97
CA PHE A 219 -10.74 5.96 8.55
C PHE A 219 -9.43 5.81 7.80
N LEU A 220 -8.82 4.62 7.91
CA LEU A 220 -7.67 4.24 7.08
C LEU A 220 -7.73 2.76 6.77
N ALA A 221 -7.44 2.37 5.53
CA ALA A 221 -7.38 0.97 5.15
C ALA A 221 -6.07 0.61 4.47
N CYS A 222 -5.60 -0.61 4.74
CA CYS A 222 -4.45 -1.21 4.07
C CYS A 222 -4.61 -2.73 3.93
N SER A 223 -3.64 -3.39 3.32
CA SER A 223 -3.62 -4.85 3.12
C SER A 223 -2.25 -5.43 3.47
N ALA A 224 -2.23 -6.47 4.30
CA ALA A 224 -0.98 -7.01 4.86
C ALA A 224 -0.03 -7.59 3.80
N TYR A 225 -0.54 -8.11 2.69
CA TYR A 225 0.29 -8.63 1.60
C TYR A 225 1.13 -7.55 0.88
N LYS A 226 0.91 -6.27 1.18
CA LYS A 226 1.75 -5.16 0.72
C LYS A 226 2.88 -4.83 1.70
N PHE A 227 2.72 -5.18 2.98
CA PHE A 227 3.73 -4.99 4.01
C PHE A 227 4.21 -6.34 4.59
N PHE A 228 4.61 -7.25 3.68
CA PHE A 228 5.31 -8.52 3.96
C PHE A 228 4.46 -9.58 4.66
N GLY A 229 3.14 -9.40 4.74
CA GLY A 229 2.18 -10.28 5.40
C GLY A 229 1.35 -11.12 4.43
N PRO A 230 0.38 -11.88 4.95
CA PRO A 230 -0.58 -12.64 4.14
C PRO A 230 -1.67 -11.75 3.52
N HIS A 231 -2.55 -12.35 2.69
CA HIS A 231 -3.76 -11.68 2.20
C HIS A 231 -4.74 -11.49 3.36
N LEU A 232 -4.67 -10.31 3.97
CA LEU A 232 -5.53 -9.83 5.04
C LEU A 232 -5.70 -8.32 4.89
N GLY A 233 -6.94 -7.84 4.96
CA GLY A 233 -7.27 -6.42 4.99
C GLY A 233 -7.29 -5.90 6.42
N VAL A 234 -6.87 -4.66 6.60
CA VAL A 234 -6.88 -3.92 7.86
C VAL A 234 -7.61 -2.61 7.65
N LEU A 235 -8.61 -2.34 8.46
CA LEU A 235 -9.32 -1.07 8.52
C LEU A 235 -9.12 -0.49 9.92
N TYR A 236 -8.62 0.73 9.98
CA TYR A 236 -8.73 1.61 11.13
C TYR A 236 -9.98 2.47 10.96
N GLY A 237 -10.71 2.70 12.03
CA GLY A 237 -11.74 3.73 12.10
C GLY A 237 -11.81 4.29 13.50
N ARG A 238 -12.02 5.61 13.60
CA ARG A 238 -12.23 6.27 14.90
C ARG A 238 -13.36 5.58 15.64
N ARG A 239 -13.13 5.30 16.92
CA ARG A 239 -14.04 4.52 17.75
C ARG A 239 -15.44 5.12 17.83
N ASP A 240 -15.53 6.43 18.06
CA ASP A 240 -16.79 7.15 18.15
C ASP A 240 -17.63 7.04 16.86
N ILE A 241 -16.97 7.08 15.70
CA ILE A 241 -17.64 6.94 14.40
C ILE A 241 -18.05 5.48 14.16
N LEU A 242 -17.16 4.52 14.41
CA LEU A 242 -17.46 3.10 14.23
C LEU A 242 -18.64 2.65 15.12
N GLU A 243 -18.75 3.17 16.34
CA GLU A 243 -19.85 2.87 17.26
C GLU A 243 -21.18 3.50 16.83
N ALA A 244 -21.16 4.66 16.18
CA ALA A 244 -22.34 5.39 15.75
C ALA A 244 -22.94 4.87 14.42
N LEU A 245 -22.10 4.42 13.48
CA LEU A 245 -22.53 4.02 12.15
C LEU A 245 -23.32 2.71 12.15
N PRO A 246 -24.31 2.52 11.26
CA PRO A 246 -24.97 1.23 11.05
C PRO A 246 -23.99 0.19 10.52
N THR A 247 -24.19 -1.08 10.88
CA THR A 247 -23.31 -2.17 10.45
C THR A 247 -24.09 -3.27 9.73
N TYR A 248 -23.48 -3.83 8.69
CA TYR A 248 -24.00 -4.96 7.94
C TYR A 248 -23.40 -6.26 8.47
N LYS A 249 -23.90 -6.72 9.61
CA LYS A 249 -23.46 -7.93 10.30
C LYS A 249 -24.62 -8.74 10.84
N ILE A 250 -24.46 -10.06 10.85
CA ILE A 250 -25.41 -10.99 11.47
C ILE A 250 -25.35 -10.90 13.01
N ARG A 251 -26.44 -11.31 13.69
CA ARG A 251 -26.50 -11.36 15.18
C ARG A 251 -25.85 -12.63 15.72
N PRO A 252 -25.22 -12.61 16.92
CA PRO A 252 -24.90 -11.44 17.74
C PRO A 252 -23.71 -10.66 17.14
N ALA A 253 -23.74 -9.32 17.24
CA ALA A 253 -22.76 -8.45 16.62
C ALA A 253 -21.80 -7.85 17.66
N HIS A 254 -20.87 -8.64 18.18
CA HIS A 254 -19.84 -8.13 19.12
C HIS A 254 -18.79 -7.31 18.38
N ASP A 255 -18.37 -7.78 17.17
CA ASP A 255 -17.49 -7.02 16.28
C ASP A 255 -18.28 -6.43 15.13
N ARG A 256 -18.42 -5.12 15.11
CA ARG A 256 -19.38 -4.44 14.24
C ARG A 256 -19.06 -4.53 12.76
N TYR A 257 -17.78 -4.65 12.38
CA TYR A 257 -17.33 -4.61 10.98
C TYR A 257 -16.62 -5.89 10.52
N GLU A 258 -16.34 -6.84 11.42
CA GLU A 258 -15.83 -8.16 11.07
C GLU A 258 -16.97 -9.13 10.85
N THR A 259 -17.17 -9.57 9.61
CA THR A 259 -18.31 -10.42 9.21
C THR A 259 -17.92 -11.88 9.17
N GLY A 260 -18.64 -12.71 9.93
CA GLY A 260 -18.38 -14.14 10.01
C GLY A 260 -17.10 -14.49 10.78
N THR A 261 -16.68 -15.76 10.73
CA THR A 261 -15.45 -16.25 11.36
C THR A 261 -14.24 -15.65 10.63
N GLY A 262 -13.29 -15.12 11.40
CA GLY A 262 -12.10 -14.48 10.86
C GLY A 262 -11.10 -15.47 10.25
N ASN A 263 -10.18 -14.94 9.44
CA ASN A 263 -9.00 -15.66 8.95
C ASN A 263 -7.90 -15.61 10.03
N PHE A 264 -7.99 -16.50 11.03
CA PHE A 264 -7.11 -16.46 12.22
C PHE A 264 -5.66 -16.78 11.88
N GLU A 265 -5.40 -17.71 10.95
CA GLU A 265 -4.07 -17.99 10.43
C GLU A 265 -3.47 -16.78 9.71
N GLY A 266 -4.29 -16.04 8.96
CA GLY A 266 -3.90 -14.78 8.35
C GLY A 266 -3.61 -13.70 9.39
N GLN A 267 -4.36 -13.67 10.50
CA GLN A 267 -4.08 -12.74 11.61
C GLN A 267 -2.75 -13.08 12.29
N ALA A 268 -2.45 -14.37 12.50
CA ALA A 268 -1.14 -14.81 13.02
C ALA A 268 0.02 -14.39 12.08
N GLY A 269 -0.18 -14.52 10.78
CA GLY A 269 0.78 -14.05 9.77
C GLY A 269 0.95 -12.53 9.74
N ALA A 270 -0.15 -11.76 9.85
CA ALA A 270 -0.09 -10.30 9.90
C ALA A 270 0.61 -9.79 11.17
N LEU A 271 0.33 -10.42 12.34
CA LEU A 271 1.07 -10.17 13.57
C LEU A 271 2.57 -10.38 13.38
N ALA A 272 2.96 -11.50 12.76
CA ALA A 272 4.37 -11.80 12.49
C ALA A 272 5.02 -10.80 11.52
N ALA A 273 4.28 -10.27 10.55
CA ALA A 273 4.76 -9.22 9.65
C ALA A 273 5.00 -7.89 10.39
N VAL A 274 4.10 -7.52 11.30
CA VAL A 274 4.28 -6.34 12.16
C VAL A 274 5.50 -6.51 13.08
N GLU A 275 5.66 -7.69 13.70
CA GLU A 275 6.84 -7.97 14.54
C GLU A 275 8.15 -8.00 13.74
N TYR A 276 8.11 -8.46 12.49
CA TYR A 276 9.25 -8.38 11.56
C TYR A 276 9.69 -6.93 11.34
N LEU A 277 8.74 -6.03 11.06
CA LEU A 277 9.03 -4.60 10.89
C LEU A 277 9.57 -3.96 12.18
N ALA A 278 8.98 -4.30 13.32
CA ALA A 278 9.45 -3.84 14.63
C ALA A 278 10.86 -4.37 14.97
N ASP A 279 11.19 -5.61 14.57
CA ASP A 279 12.51 -6.20 14.78
C ASP A 279 13.61 -5.44 14.01
N ILE A 280 13.31 -4.97 12.79
CA ILE A 280 14.22 -4.06 12.05
C ILE A 280 14.52 -2.83 12.90
N GLY A 281 13.51 -2.17 13.44
CA GLY A 281 13.72 -0.97 14.26
C GLY A 281 14.45 -1.23 15.57
N ARG A 282 14.24 -2.39 16.21
CA ARG A 282 15.00 -2.78 17.40
C ARG A 282 16.49 -3.00 17.11
N ARG A 283 16.82 -3.51 15.92
CA ARG A 283 18.21 -3.71 15.46
C ARG A 283 18.91 -2.42 15.07
N GLU A 284 18.17 -1.49 14.44
CA GLU A 284 18.67 -0.16 14.06
C GLU A 284 18.87 0.76 15.28
N ALA A 285 18.16 0.49 16.40
CA ALA A 285 18.35 1.22 17.64
C ALA A 285 19.74 0.96 18.22
N THR A 286 20.43 2.02 18.66
CA THR A 286 21.74 1.88 19.29
C THR A 286 21.60 1.21 20.66
N SER A 287 22.65 0.48 21.09
CA SER A 287 22.70 -0.17 22.42
C SER A 287 22.54 0.82 23.59
N ALA A 288 22.75 2.10 23.37
CA ALA A 288 22.59 3.17 24.36
C ALA A 288 21.13 3.57 24.63
N ALA A 289 20.19 3.25 23.71
CA ALA A 289 18.77 3.53 23.83
C ALA A 289 17.95 2.37 23.22
N PRO A 290 17.80 1.23 23.93
CA PRO A 290 17.03 0.10 23.43
C PRO A 290 15.55 0.50 23.29
N VAL A 291 14.96 0.17 22.15
CA VAL A 291 13.53 0.40 21.88
C VAL A 291 12.75 -0.86 22.24
N THR A 292 12.04 -0.82 23.36
CA THR A 292 11.23 -1.96 23.88
C THR A 292 9.76 -1.84 23.47
N ASP A 293 9.27 -0.65 23.27
CA ASP A 293 7.90 -0.37 22.81
C ASP A 293 7.74 -0.72 21.34
N ARG A 294 6.68 -1.48 20.98
CA ARG A 294 6.43 -1.94 19.60
C ARG A 294 6.19 -0.76 18.66
N ARG A 295 5.40 0.22 19.07
CA ARG A 295 5.12 1.39 18.24
C ARG A 295 6.39 2.17 17.91
N ALA A 296 7.23 2.43 18.91
CA ALA A 296 8.50 3.12 18.69
C ALA A 296 9.45 2.31 17.78
N ALA A 297 9.48 0.99 17.95
CA ALA A 297 10.27 0.09 17.09
C ALA A 297 9.76 0.13 15.64
N LEU A 298 8.45 0.11 15.41
CA LEU A 298 7.86 0.21 14.07
C LEU A 298 8.21 1.54 13.39
N VAL A 299 8.13 2.65 14.11
CA VAL A 299 8.52 3.97 13.57
C VAL A 299 10.00 3.98 13.20
N ALA A 300 10.87 3.46 14.06
CA ALA A 300 12.31 3.38 13.77
C ALA A 300 12.60 2.47 12.57
N GLY A 301 11.98 1.29 12.51
CA GLY A 301 12.15 0.32 11.42
C GLY A 301 11.70 0.87 10.07
N LEU A 302 10.48 1.41 10.00
CA LEU A 302 9.95 2.01 8.77
C LEU A 302 10.73 3.25 8.34
N THR A 303 11.29 4.03 9.28
CA THR A 303 12.19 5.15 8.95
C THR A 303 13.50 4.67 8.34
N ALA A 304 14.09 3.61 8.89
CA ALA A 304 15.30 3.00 8.33
C ALA A 304 15.06 2.39 6.95
N ILE A 305 13.95 1.65 6.80
CA ILE A 305 13.49 1.11 5.52
C ILE A 305 13.37 2.21 4.48
N ARG A 306 12.63 3.27 4.79
CA ARG A 306 12.44 4.42 3.89
C ARG A 306 13.77 5.04 3.46
N THR A 307 14.67 5.26 4.41
CA THR A 307 16.00 5.85 4.11
C THR A 307 16.74 4.99 3.10
N TYR A 308 16.83 3.69 3.33
CA TYR A 308 17.51 2.75 2.46
C TYR A 308 16.82 2.65 1.07
N GLU A 309 15.52 2.51 1.05
CA GLU A 309 14.74 2.41 -0.20
C GLU A 309 14.89 3.67 -1.06
N MET A 310 14.95 4.86 -0.45
CA MET A 310 15.13 6.11 -1.17
C MET A 310 16.56 6.29 -1.69
N GLU A 311 17.58 5.69 -1.08
CA GLU A 311 18.93 5.60 -1.66
C GLU A 311 18.93 4.74 -2.93
N LEU A 312 18.26 3.58 -2.90
CA LEU A 312 18.10 2.74 -4.08
C LEU A 312 17.28 3.44 -5.17
N TYR A 313 16.21 4.16 -4.77
CA TYR A 313 15.40 4.91 -5.72
C TYR A 313 16.18 6.03 -6.43
N ARG A 314 17.03 6.76 -5.71
CA ARG A 314 17.93 7.76 -6.33
C ARG A 314 18.80 7.12 -7.41
N ARG A 315 19.42 5.98 -7.09
CA ARG A 315 20.21 5.21 -8.06
C ARG A 315 19.40 4.79 -9.29
N LEU A 316 18.18 4.27 -9.08
CA LEU A 316 17.26 3.88 -10.13
C LEU A 316 16.90 5.08 -11.02
N ALA A 317 16.47 6.18 -10.43
CA ALA A 317 16.04 7.38 -11.15
C ALA A 317 17.19 7.98 -11.98
N ASP A 318 18.41 8.08 -11.40
CA ASP A 318 19.60 8.56 -12.11
C ASP A 318 19.96 7.65 -13.30
N GLY A 319 19.74 6.35 -13.16
CA GLY A 319 19.95 5.38 -14.24
C GLY A 319 18.92 5.52 -15.35
N LEU A 320 17.62 5.58 -14.99
CA LEU A 320 16.53 5.72 -15.95
C LEU A 320 16.62 7.00 -16.78
N GLU A 321 16.99 8.14 -16.18
CA GLU A 321 17.16 9.41 -16.89
C GLU A 321 18.27 9.37 -17.95
N ARG A 322 19.26 8.51 -17.80
CA ARG A 322 20.33 8.33 -18.79
C ARG A 322 19.95 7.42 -19.95
N LEU A 323 18.85 6.69 -19.83
CA LEU A 323 18.40 5.78 -20.90
C LEU A 323 17.62 6.58 -21.97
N PRO A 324 18.05 6.55 -23.23
CA PRO A 324 17.39 7.31 -24.29
C PRO A 324 15.95 6.82 -24.50
N GLY A 325 15.05 7.73 -24.83
CA GLY A 325 13.64 7.42 -25.07
C GLY A 325 12.85 6.97 -23.85
N THR A 326 13.39 7.16 -22.64
CA THR A 326 12.77 6.81 -21.36
C THR A 326 12.18 8.06 -20.69
N ARG A 327 10.94 7.97 -20.23
CA ARG A 327 10.28 9.02 -19.44
C ARG A 327 9.77 8.46 -18.13
N ILE A 328 10.18 9.08 -17.01
CA ILE A 328 9.63 8.82 -15.67
C ILE A 328 8.43 9.76 -15.46
N HIS A 329 7.31 9.20 -14.98
CA HIS A 329 6.12 9.95 -14.60
C HIS A 329 6.08 10.15 -13.09
N GLY A 330 5.66 11.33 -12.65
CA GLY A 330 5.63 11.72 -11.24
C GLY A 330 6.77 12.66 -10.87
N ILE A 331 7.04 12.78 -9.57
CA ILE A 331 8.08 13.65 -9.02
C ILE A 331 9.46 13.14 -9.42
N VAL A 332 10.24 13.93 -10.16
CA VAL A 332 11.59 13.59 -10.63
C VAL A 332 12.68 14.50 -10.01
N GLU A 333 12.27 15.61 -9.42
CA GLU A 333 13.18 16.56 -8.80
C GLU A 333 13.79 15.98 -7.51
N ARG A 334 15.11 15.88 -7.44
CA ARG A 334 15.84 15.22 -6.34
C ARG A 334 15.53 15.81 -4.96
N HIS A 335 15.31 17.12 -4.88
CA HIS A 335 14.99 17.81 -3.62
C HIS A 335 13.58 17.51 -3.10
N ARG A 336 12.71 16.89 -3.94
CA ARG A 336 11.35 16.48 -3.60
C ARG A 336 11.19 14.96 -3.41
N PHE A 337 12.29 14.21 -3.34
CA PHE A 337 12.20 12.76 -3.17
C PHE A 337 11.62 12.34 -1.82
N ASP A 338 11.50 13.26 -0.87
CA ASP A 338 10.74 13.03 0.35
C ASP A 338 9.21 13.02 0.14
N ASP A 339 8.74 13.52 -1.01
CA ASP A 339 7.32 13.53 -1.39
C ASP A 339 6.92 12.28 -2.17
N ARG A 340 7.72 11.20 -2.16
CA ARG A 340 7.40 9.97 -2.89
C ARG A 340 7.87 8.70 -2.21
N THR A 341 7.26 7.57 -2.59
CA THR A 341 7.70 6.20 -2.32
C THR A 341 8.68 5.72 -3.41
N PRO A 342 9.41 4.61 -3.21
CA PRO A 342 10.42 4.12 -4.16
C PRO A 342 9.82 3.39 -5.38
N THR A 343 8.77 3.98 -5.98
CA THR A 343 8.04 3.40 -7.12
C THR A 343 8.18 4.30 -8.34
N ALA A 344 8.73 3.80 -9.45
CA ALA A 344 8.83 4.48 -10.72
C ALA A 344 7.79 3.98 -11.72
N ALA A 345 7.10 4.92 -12.37
CA ALA A 345 6.25 4.68 -13.54
C ALA A 345 6.97 5.16 -14.80
N VAL A 346 7.20 4.29 -15.76
CA VAL A 346 8.08 4.56 -16.89
C VAL A 346 7.39 4.26 -18.20
N THR A 347 7.57 5.14 -19.19
CA THR A 347 7.20 4.92 -20.58
C THR A 347 8.42 5.02 -21.48
N PHE A 348 8.31 4.45 -22.68
CA PHE A 348 9.38 4.39 -23.68
C PHE A 348 8.84 4.92 -25.02
N ASP A 349 9.71 5.55 -25.83
CA ASP A 349 9.28 6.13 -27.10
C ASP A 349 8.84 5.06 -28.10
N ASP A 350 9.66 4.02 -28.28
CA ASP A 350 9.51 3.03 -29.35
C ASP A 350 9.00 1.65 -28.88
N LEU A 351 8.94 1.40 -27.57
CA LEU A 351 8.53 0.12 -27.01
C LEU A 351 7.31 0.27 -26.08
N SER A 352 6.40 -0.69 -26.16
CA SER A 352 5.30 -0.76 -25.19
C SER A 352 5.81 -1.21 -23.81
N PRO A 353 5.22 -0.72 -22.70
CA PRO A 353 5.53 -1.20 -21.37
C PRO A 353 5.40 -2.72 -21.23
N ALA A 354 4.44 -3.34 -21.94
CA ALA A 354 4.24 -4.78 -21.97
C ALA A 354 5.42 -5.52 -22.57
N ALA A 355 5.95 -5.05 -23.71
CA ALA A 355 7.09 -5.68 -24.36
C ALA A 355 8.35 -5.60 -23.49
N VAL A 356 8.59 -4.46 -22.85
CA VAL A 356 9.73 -4.27 -21.94
C VAL A 356 9.58 -5.16 -20.69
N SER A 357 8.40 -5.22 -20.08
CA SER A 357 8.13 -6.09 -18.93
C SER A 357 8.35 -7.58 -19.26
N ALA A 358 7.88 -8.04 -20.44
CA ALA A 358 8.09 -9.41 -20.89
C ALA A 358 9.58 -9.74 -21.11
N ALA A 359 10.34 -8.80 -21.72
CA ALA A 359 11.77 -8.96 -21.93
C ALA A 359 12.58 -8.97 -20.63
N LEU A 360 12.18 -8.19 -19.62
CA LEU A 360 12.76 -8.23 -18.28
C LEU A 360 12.42 -9.57 -17.58
N GLY A 361 11.15 -10.00 -17.67
CA GLY A 361 10.69 -11.26 -17.09
C GLY A 361 11.47 -12.47 -17.60
N SER A 362 11.79 -12.52 -18.91
CA SER A 362 12.64 -13.58 -19.49
C SER A 362 14.08 -13.59 -18.94
N GLN A 363 14.51 -12.51 -18.31
CA GLN A 363 15.82 -12.41 -17.64
C GLN A 363 15.74 -12.62 -16.13
N GLY A 364 14.58 -13.03 -15.59
CA GLY A 364 14.36 -13.19 -14.16
C GLY A 364 14.24 -11.87 -13.38
N ILE A 365 13.81 -10.80 -14.04
CA ILE A 365 13.57 -9.49 -13.43
C ILE A 365 12.04 -9.24 -13.44
N ALA A 366 11.43 -9.33 -12.25
CA ALA A 366 9.98 -9.15 -12.08
C ALA A 366 9.61 -7.67 -12.06
N THR A 367 8.76 -7.26 -12.98
CA THR A 367 8.15 -5.92 -13.07
C THR A 367 6.70 -6.07 -13.51
N TRP A 368 5.89 -5.01 -13.31
CA TRP A 368 4.52 -4.97 -13.82
C TRP A 368 4.36 -3.89 -14.89
N HIS A 369 3.41 -4.09 -15.80
CA HIS A 369 2.98 -3.09 -16.77
C HIS A 369 1.46 -2.93 -16.74
N GLY A 370 0.95 -1.78 -17.17
CA GLY A 370 -0.49 -1.50 -17.25
C GLY A 370 -0.90 -0.23 -16.51
N ASP A 371 -2.15 -0.21 -16.06
CA ASP A 371 -2.77 0.89 -15.31
C ASP A 371 -2.79 0.67 -13.79
N PHE A 372 -2.62 -0.56 -13.34
CA PHE A 372 -2.60 -0.97 -11.92
C PHE A 372 -3.85 -0.56 -11.14
N TYR A 373 -5.00 -0.53 -11.81
CA TYR A 373 -6.24 0.02 -11.27
C TYR A 373 -6.13 1.51 -10.84
N ALA A 374 -5.15 2.25 -11.36
CA ALA A 374 -5.07 3.71 -11.28
C ALA A 374 -5.65 4.32 -12.58
N THR A 375 -6.80 3.80 -13.02
CA THR A 375 -7.41 4.08 -14.32
C THR A 375 -7.59 5.57 -14.55
N GLY A 376 -8.14 6.29 -13.57
CA GLY A 376 -8.35 7.74 -13.66
C GLY A 376 -7.06 8.53 -13.88
N LEU A 377 -5.93 8.08 -13.28
CA LEU A 377 -4.63 8.69 -13.49
C LEU A 377 -4.08 8.39 -14.90
N ILE A 378 -4.10 7.13 -15.32
CA ILE A 378 -3.57 6.70 -16.62
C ILE A 378 -4.34 7.37 -17.77
N GLU A 379 -5.65 7.56 -17.65
CA GLU A 379 -6.48 8.35 -18.57
C GLU A 379 -6.08 9.83 -18.55
N ARG A 380 -5.90 10.42 -17.35
CA ARG A 380 -5.49 11.82 -17.18
C ARG A 380 -4.15 12.14 -17.86
N LEU A 381 -3.22 11.17 -17.84
CA LEU A 381 -1.91 11.27 -18.48
C LEU A 381 -1.94 10.94 -19.99
N GLY A 382 -3.08 10.51 -20.54
CA GLY A 382 -3.21 10.11 -21.95
C GLY A 382 -2.47 8.81 -22.29
N LEU A 383 -2.22 7.95 -21.30
CA LEU A 383 -1.41 6.73 -21.44
C LEU A 383 -2.24 5.46 -21.66
N ALA A 384 -3.56 5.52 -21.57
CA ALA A 384 -4.44 4.35 -21.74
C ALA A 384 -4.25 3.68 -23.11
N GLY A 385 -4.21 4.46 -24.20
CA GLY A 385 -3.97 3.96 -25.56
C GLY A 385 -2.56 3.40 -25.82
N ARG A 386 -1.61 3.64 -24.90
CA ARG A 386 -0.22 3.14 -24.97
C ARG A 386 0.00 1.90 -24.09
N GLY A 387 -1.03 1.37 -23.44
CA GLY A 387 -0.95 0.24 -22.52
C GLY A 387 -0.44 0.59 -21.13
N GLY A 388 -0.63 1.83 -20.67
CA GLY A 388 -0.22 2.32 -19.38
C GLY A 388 1.27 2.59 -19.25
N VAL A 389 1.88 2.14 -18.14
CA VAL A 389 3.30 2.33 -17.82
C VAL A 389 3.97 1.01 -17.43
N LEU A 390 5.30 0.93 -17.51
CA LEU A 390 6.10 -0.04 -16.78
C LEU A 390 6.24 0.47 -15.34
N ARG A 391 5.88 -0.35 -14.36
CA ARG A 391 6.06 -0.02 -12.95
C ARG A 391 7.23 -0.79 -12.36
N ILE A 392 8.16 -0.08 -11.78
CA ILE A 392 9.34 -0.59 -11.07
C ILE A 392 9.20 -0.13 -9.63
N GLY A 393 8.98 -1.05 -8.70
CA GLY A 393 8.83 -0.74 -7.27
C GLY A 393 9.88 -1.45 -6.45
N LEU A 394 10.64 -0.68 -5.71
CA LEU A 394 11.66 -1.17 -4.79
C LEU A 394 11.04 -1.47 -3.43
N THR A 395 11.66 -2.37 -2.72
CA THR A 395 11.43 -2.66 -1.30
C THR A 395 12.78 -2.81 -0.60
N HIS A 396 12.77 -2.84 0.71
CA HIS A 396 14.00 -2.88 1.52
C HIS A 396 14.82 -4.18 1.39
N TYR A 397 14.32 -5.21 0.71
CA TYR A 397 15.10 -6.39 0.36
C TYR A 397 15.81 -6.29 -1.01
N ASN A 398 15.56 -5.25 -1.80
CA ASN A 398 16.31 -5.03 -3.03
C ASN A 398 17.72 -4.54 -2.74
N THR A 399 18.64 -4.78 -3.68
CA THR A 399 20.03 -4.35 -3.57
C THR A 399 20.43 -3.37 -4.68
N ALA A 400 21.50 -2.60 -4.46
CA ALA A 400 22.09 -1.74 -5.49
C ALA A 400 22.51 -2.55 -6.73
N ALA A 401 23.04 -3.77 -6.54
CA ALA A 401 23.42 -4.66 -7.63
C ALA A 401 22.22 -5.12 -8.47
N GLU A 402 21.05 -5.37 -7.83
CA GLU A 402 19.83 -5.67 -8.57
C GLU A 402 19.35 -4.46 -9.38
N VAL A 403 19.44 -3.24 -8.83
CA VAL A 403 19.10 -2.00 -9.57
C VAL A 403 20.02 -1.82 -10.77
N ASP A 404 21.33 -2.03 -10.62
CA ASP A 404 22.28 -1.95 -11.74
C ASP A 404 21.96 -2.97 -12.82
N ARG A 405 21.70 -4.22 -12.45
CA ARG A 405 21.28 -5.30 -13.38
C ARG A 405 19.99 -4.92 -14.13
N LEU A 406 19.01 -4.34 -13.46
CA LEU A 406 17.78 -3.85 -14.10
C LEU A 406 18.10 -2.78 -15.16
N LEU A 407 18.94 -1.79 -14.81
CA LEU A 407 19.33 -0.69 -15.69
C LEU A 407 20.12 -1.19 -16.91
N GLU A 408 21.06 -2.12 -16.74
CA GLU A 408 21.80 -2.77 -17.82
C GLU A 408 20.87 -3.56 -18.76
N SER A 409 19.92 -4.29 -18.18
CA SER A 409 18.92 -5.03 -18.94
C SER A 409 18.03 -4.09 -19.77
N LEU A 410 17.56 -2.98 -19.15
CA LEU A 410 16.79 -1.95 -19.86
C LEU A 410 17.60 -1.32 -21.00
N ALA A 411 18.86 -0.95 -20.75
CA ALA A 411 19.73 -0.39 -21.78
C ALA A 411 19.87 -1.36 -22.99
N THR A 412 20.05 -2.65 -22.73
CA THR A 412 20.12 -3.68 -23.76
C THR A 412 18.82 -3.81 -24.54
N ILE A 413 17.68 -3.85 -23.84
CA ILE A 413 16.34 -3.98 -24.46
C ILE A 413 16.05 -2.76 -25.35
N LEU A 414 16.36 -1.55 -24.88
CA LEU A 414 16.06 -0.31 -25.61
C LEU A 414 17.00 -0.11 -26.84
N THR A 415 18.19 -0.69 -26.81
CA THR A 415 19.13 -0.59 -27.93
C THR A 415 19.01 -1.75 -28.93
N ALA A 416 18.38 -2.86 -28.54
CA ALA A 416 18.07 -3.95 -29.44
C ALA A 416 17.07 -3.45 -30.51
N ARG A 417 17.48 -3.30 -31.78
CA ARG A 417 16.57 -2.99 -32.88
C ARG A 417 15.46 -4.07 -32.89
N PRO A 418 14.17 -3.68 -32.96
CA PRO A 418 13.14 -4.67 -33.23
C PRO A 418 13.55 -5.39 -34.54
N ALA A 419 13.66 -6.71 -34.45
CA ALA A 419 13.83 -7.51 -35.68
C ALA A 419 12.69 -7.08 -36.61
N ALA A 420 13.03 -6.55 -37.78
CA ALA A 420 12.07 -6.11 -38.77
C ALA A 420 11.02 -7.21 -38.88
N ALA A 421 9.76 -6.88 -38.61
CA ALA A 421 8.65 -7.80 -38.80
C ALA A 421 8.76 -8.29 -40.25
N ALA A 422 9.14 -9.56 -40.41
CA ALA A 422 9.14 -10.21 -41.73
C ALA A 422 7.67 -10.14 -42.18
N SER A 423 7.41 -9.25 -43.13
CA SER A 423 6.16 -9.20 -43.86
C SER A 423 5.94 -10.56 -44.51
N VAL A 424 4.92 -11.30 -44.01
CA VAL A 424 4.31 -12.41 -44.72
C VAL A 424 3.00 -11.94 -45.31
#